data_88fb79330566c85ad0f0e4ea437559dc
#
_entry.id   88fb79330566c85ad0f0e4ea437559dc
#
_cell.length_a   1.000
_cell.length_b   1.000
_cell.length_c   1.000
_cell.angle_alpha   90.00
_cell.angle_beta   90.00
_cell.angle_gamma   90.00
#
_symmetry.space_group_name_H-M   'P 1'
#
loop_
_entity.id
_entity.type
_entity.pdbx_description
1 polymer ?
#
loop_
_entity_poly.entity_id
_entity_poly.type
_entity_poly.pdbx_seq_one_letter_code
_entity_poly.pdbx_strand_id
1 'polypeptide(L)'
;MKRNTWLFLSFLAASILFTAAHSDAGTIVGKVNFKGTKPPVTMITMGADQKCLKMHEGKQVPSEKTVVNSNNTLQWSFVYVKKGLEGKKFPVAKDKKSIDQRGCTYHPHVFGMMANQPLEIVNSDATLHNIHALPKNSTPFNMAQPKQGMKNVKTFATSEVMVKVKCDVHSWMAAYVGVLDHPFYSVTDDKGSFEIKGLPAGDYEVEAWHEVYGTQTMKVTVGASDTKTVDFTFTGK
;
A
#
# COMPACT_ATOMS: atom_id res chain seq x y z
N MET A 1 47.45 17.18 68.60
CA MET A 1 46.98 15.95 67.91
C MET A 1 45.57 16.20 67.43
N LYS A 2 45.34 16.47 66.13
CA LYS A 2 44.00 16.67 65.50
C LYS A 2 43.68 15.44 64.67
N ARG A 3 42.66 14.70 65.07
CA ARG A 3 42.15 13.53 64.34
C ARG A 3 41.16 14.01 63.28
N ASN A 4 41.49 13.80 62.02
CA ASN A 4 40.59 14.01 60.88
C ASN A 4 39.77 12.74 60.68
N THR A 5 38.42 12.87 60.84
CA THR A 5 37.45 11.82 60.58
C THR A 5 36.95 12.03 59.16
N TRP A 6 37.28 11.11 58.25
CA TRP A 6 36.73 11.10 56.88
C TRP A 6 35.41 10.35 56.86
N LEU A 7 34.32 11.06 56.57
CA LEU A 7 33.01 10.41 56.25
C LEU A 7 33.01 9.94 54.80
N PHE A 8 32.94 8.66 54.57
CA PHE A 8 32.67 8.11 53.23
C PHE A 8 31.16 8.12 52.99
N LEU A 9 30.68 9.01 52.12
CA LEU A 9 29.30 8.93 51.59
C LEU A 9 29.30 7.90 50.44
N SER A 10 28.69 6.74 50.70
CA SER A 10 28.42 5.74 49.65
C SER A 10 27.18 6.16 48.87
N PHE A 11 27.37 6.59 47.59
CA PHE A 11 26.29 6.79 46.65
C PHE A 11 25.82 5.44 46.11
N LEU A 12 24.65 5.01 46.55
CA LEU A 12 23.96 3.87 45.96
C LEU A 12 23.32 4.31 44.65
N ALA A 13 23.92 3.98 43.51
CA ALA A 13 23.34 4.19 42.18
C ALA A 13 22.23 3.16 41.94
N ALA A 14 20.98 3.56 42.08
CA ALA A 14 19.84 2.74 41.68
C ALA A 14 19.79 2.71 40.13
N SER A 15 20.21 1.59 39.57
CA SER A 15 20.05 1.31 38.12
C SER A 15 18.57 1.01 37.85
N ILE A 16 17.86 1.99 37.26
CA ILE A 16 16.52 1.78 36.72
C ILE A 16 16.67 0.99 35.42
N LEU A 17 16.41 -0.32 35.49
CA LEU A 17 16.25 -1.16 34.32
C LEU A 17 14.95 -0.76 33.61
N PHE A 18 15.06 0.04 32.54
CA PHE A 18 13.98 0.22 31.59
C PHE A 18 13.82 -1.10 30.83
N THR A 19 12.90 -1.95 31.27
CA THR A 19 12.41 -3.05 30.44
C THR A 19 11.59 -2.42 29.31
N ALA A 20 12.13 -2.39 28.11
CA ALA A 20 11.35 -2.11 26.91
C ALA A 20 10.25 -3.18 26.83
N ALA A 21 9.02 -2.79 27.12
CA ALA A 21 7.86 -3.64 26.87
C ALA A 21 7.83 -3.88 25.37
N HIS A 22 8.29 -5.04 24.90
CA HIS A 22 7.96 -5.53 23.57
C HIS A 22 6.44 -5.70 23.60
N SER A 23 5.72 -4.78 22.94
CA SER A 23 4.31 -5.01 22.70
C SER A 23 4.26 -6.17 21.70
N ASP A 24 3.91 -7.35 22.18
CA ASP A 24 3.67 -8.50 21.33
C ASP A 24 2.58 -8.14 20.33
N ALA A 25 2.98 -7.89 19.10
CA ALA A 25 2.10 -7.43 18.06
C ALA A 25 1.60 -8.62 17.24
N GLY A 26 0.30 -8.63 16.99
CA GLY A 26 -0.32 -9.68 16.19
C GLY A 26 -0.14 -9.46 14.69
N THR A 27 -0.46 -10.49 13.94
CA THR A 27 -0.37 -10.54 12.48
C THR A 27 -1.65 -11.11 11.90
N ILE A 28 -2.12 -10.53 10.80
CA ILE A 28 -3.18 -11.11 9.97
C ILE A 28 -2.54 -11.54 8.66
N VAL A 29 -2.74 -12.80 8.28
CA VAL A 29 -2.33 -13.37 7.00
C VAL A 29 -3.55 -13.89 6.25
N GLY A 30 -3.46 -14.02 4.94
CA GLY A 30 -4.54 -14.65 4.19
C GLY A 30 -4.34 -14.60 2.70
N LYS A 31 -5.39 -14.99 2.00
CA LYS A 31 -5.47 -14.95 0.53
C LYS A 31 -6.75 -14.27 0.08
N VAL A 32 -6.66 -13.66 -1.09
CA VAL A 32 -7.83 -13.19 -1.81
C VAL A 32 -8.09 -14.17 -2.96
N ASN A 33 -9.07 -15.03 -2.76
CA ASN A 33 -9.46 -16.08 -3.68
C ASN A 33 -10.40 -15.54 -4.77
N PHE A 34 -10.39 -16.21 -5.92
CA PHE A 34 -11.33 -15.98 -7.02
C PHE A 34 -12.14 -17.23 -7.29
N LYS A 35 -13.48 -17.08 -7.36
CA LYS A 35 -14.42 -18.14 -7.70
C LYS A 35 -15.14 -17.78 -8.98
N GLY A 36 -15.34 -18.76 -9.85
CA GLY A 36 -16.04 -18.59 -11.13
C GLY A 36 -15.12 -18.74 -12.34
N THR A 37 -15.65 -18.38 -13.51
CA THR A 37 -14.89 -18.45 -14.76
C THR A 37 -13.86 -17.32 -14.81
N LYS A 38 -12.60 -17.67 -15.05
CA LYS A 38 -11.53 -16.67 -15.23
C LYS A 38 -11.86 -15.80 -16.45
N PRO A 39 -11.88 -14.47 -16.30
CA PRO A 39 -12.06 -13.61 -17.44
C PRO A 39 -10.87 -13.75 -18.43
N PRO A 40 -11.09 -13.52 -19.72
CA PRO A 40 -10.00 -13.47 -20.68
C PRO A 40 -9.02 -12.36 -20.31
N VAL A 41 -7.74 -12.59 -20.58
CA VAL A 41 -6.71 -11.56 -20.38
C VAL A 41 -6.95 -10.43 -21.36
N THR A 42 -7.25 -9.25 -20.87
CA THR A 42 -7.39 -8.05 -21.69
C THR A 42 -6.01 -7.49 -21.99
N MET A 43 -5.72 -7.24 -23.27
CA MET A 43 -4.48 -6.61 -23.70
C MET A 43 -4.63 -5.09 -23.83
N ILE A 44 -3.59 -4.37 -23.44
CA ILE A 44 -3.53 -2.91 -23.60
C ILE A 44 -3.23 -2.59 -25.06
N THR A 45 -4.04 -1.73 -25.69
CA THR A 45 -3.82 -1.26 -27.04
C THR A 45 -3.03 0.05 -27.02
N MET A 46 -1.71 -0.03 -27.21
CA MET A 46 -0.80 1.13 -27.20
C MET A 46 -0.56 1.74 -28.59
N GLY A 47 -1.29 1.31 -29.61
CA GLY A 47 -1.03 1.70 -31.01
C GLY A 47 -1.16 3.20 -31.32
N ALA A 48 -1.80 3.97 -30.45
CA ALA A 48 -1.89 5.42 -30.57
C ALA A 48 -0.57 6.14 -30.28
N ASP A 49 0.35 5.51 -29.53
CA ASP A 49 1.68 6.05 -29.22
C ASP A 49 2.78 5.07 -29.66
N GLN A 50 3.48 5.45 -30.74
CA GLN A 50 4.57 4.64 -31.31
C GLN A 50 5.76 4.48 -30.37
N LYS A 51 5.99 5.41 -29.44
CA LYS A 51 7.06 5.28 -28.43
C LYS A 51 6.71 4.20 -27.44
N CYS A 52 5.47 4.19 -26.95
CA CYS A 52 4.98 3.13 -26.05
C CYS A 52 5.07 1.75 -26.72
N LEU A 53 4.65 1.65 -27.98
CA LEU A 53 4.70 0.39 -28.72
C LEU A 53 6.14 -0.11 -28.90
N LYS A 54 7.09 0.78 -29.18
CA LYS A 54 8.52 0.42 -29.32
C LYS A 54 9.14 -0.06 -28.00
N MET A 55 8.74 0.51 -26.86
CA MET A 55 9.24 0.06 -25.54
C MET A 55 8.91 -1.41 -25.25
N HIS A 56 7.86 -1.92 -25.86
CA HIS A 56 7.44 -3.31 -25.75
C HIS A 56 7.82 -4.16 -26.98
N GLU A 57 8.69 -3.68 -27.86
CA GLU A 57 9.11 -4.39 -29.09
C GLU A 57 7.93 -4.85 -29.95
N GLY A 58 6.85 -4.07 -29.96
CA GLY A 58 5.59 -4.41 -30.64
C GLY A 58 4.75 -5.49 -29.96
N LYS A 59 5.18 -6.02 -28.81
CA LYS A 59 4.43 -7.03 -28.05
C LYS A 59 3.25 -6.39 -27.33
N GLN A 60 2.19 -7.16 -27.18
CA GLN A 60 1.04 -6.74 -26.39
C GLN A 60 1.33 -6.84 -24.90
N VAL A 61 0.87 -5.87 -24.11
CA VAL A 61 1.00 -5.82 -22.67
C VAL A 61 -0.33 -6.20 -22.02
N PRO A 62 -0.37 -7.18 -21.12
CA PRO A 62 -1.60 -7.52 -20.42
C PRO A 62 -2.01 -6.39 -19.47
N SER A 63 -3.31 -6.13 -19.40
CA SER A 63 -3.88 -5.23 -18.42
C SER A 63 -3.81 -5.82 -17.01
N GLU A 64 -3.39 -5.01 -16.03
CA GLU A 64 -3.37 -5.40 -14.62
C GLU A 64 -4.73 -5.23 -13.92
N LYS A 65 -5.75 -4.77 -14.65
CA LYS A 65 -7.09 -4.51 -14.10
C LYS A 65 -7.74 -5.74 -13.46
N THR A 66 -7.48 -6.93 -14.01
CA THR A 66 -8.00 -8.20 -13.48
C THR A 66 -6.97 -9.28 -13.67
N VAL A 67 -6.17 -9.51 -12.65
CA VAL A 67 -5.15 -10.58 -12.67
C VAL A 67 -5.61 -11.72 -11.78
N VAL A 68 -6.12 -12.78 -12.43
CA VAL A 68 -6.45 -14.04 -11.75
C VAL A 68 -5.28 -15.00 -11.91
N ASN A 69 -4.58 -15.24 -10.81
CA ASN A 69 -3.41 -16.10 -10.74
C ASN A 69 -3.70 -17.58 -11.13
N SER A 70 -2.67 -18.37 -11.39
CA SER A 70 -2.82 -19.78 -11.74
C SER A 70 -3.51 -20.61 -10.66
N ASN A 71 -3.34 -20.23 -9.39
CA ASN A 71 -3.95 -20.87 -8.22
C ASN A 71 -5.35 -20.34 -7.86
N ASN A 72 -6.05 -19.65 -8.77
CA ASN A 72 -7.37 -19.06 -8.57
C ASN A 72 -7.42 -18.04 -7.42
N THR A 73 -6.43 -17.17 -7.33
CA THR A 73 -6.39 -16.01 -6.44
C THR A 73 -6.30 -14.72 -7.22
N LEU A 74 -6.57 -13.58 -6.58
CA LEU A 74 -6.49 -12.25 -7.19
C LEU A 74 -5.20 -11.55 -6.76
N GLN A 75 -4.41 -11.08 -7.73
CA GLN A 75 -3.38 -10.09 -7.52
C GLN A 75 -3.99 -8.68 -7.46
N TRP A 76 -3.26 -7.71 -6.92
CA TRP A 76 -3.66 -6.30 -6.85
C TRP A 76 -4.92 -6.04 -6.00
N SER A 77 -5.29 -6.93 -5.08
CA SER A 77 -6.30 -6.62 -4.08
C SER A 77 -5.67 -5.86 -2.92
N PHE A 78 -6.29 -4.74 -2.52
CA PHE A 78 -5.86 -3.95 -1.37
C PHE A 78 -6.58 -4.44 -0.12
N VAL A 79 -5.84 -4.92 0.88
CA VAL A 79 -6.38 -5.43 2.14
C VAL A 79 -5.93 -4.52 3.28
N TYR A 80 -6.86 -4.05 4.11
CA TYR A 80 -6.55 -3.10 5.17
C TYR A 80 -7.47 -3.25 6.38
N VAL A 81 -7.01 -2.76 7.52
CA VAL A 81 -7.82 -2.66 8.74
C VAL A 81 -8.76 -1.48 8.58
N LYS A 82 -10.06 -1.76 8.50
CA LYS A 82 -11.11 -0.76 8.30
C LYS A 82 -11.60 -0.15 9.61
N LYS A 83 -11.69 -0.99 10.69
CA LYS A 83 -12.12 -0.58 12.02
C LYS A 83 -11.35 -1.32 13.12
N GLY A 84 -11.40 -0.78 14.33
CA GLY A 84 -10.71 -1.31 15.52
C GLY A 84 -9.45 -0.54 15.89
N LEU A 85 -9.17 0.56 15.17
CA LEU A 85 -8.05 1.47 15.42
C LEU A 85 -8.49 2.87 15.85
N GLU A 86 -9.77 3.06 16.13
CA GLU A 86 -10.36 4.35 16.48
C GLU A 86 -9.67 4.94 17.72
N GLY A 87 -9.34 6.23 17.65
CA GLY A 87 -8.62 6.95 18.71
C GLY A 87 -7.13 6.64 18.83
N LYS A 88 -6.61 5.63 18.12
CA LYS A 88 -5.18 5.36 18.07
C LYS A 88 -4.49 6.27 17.04
N LYS A 89 -3.32 6.78 17.42
CA LYS A 89 -2.49 7.61 16.52
C LYS A 89 -1.23 6.85 16.15
N PHE A 90 -0.88 6.89 14.88
CA PHE A 90 0.31 6.25 14.36
C PHE A 90 1.24 7.31 13.75
N PRO A 91 2.54 7.25 14.00
CA PRO A 91 3.48 8.16 13.38
C PRO A 91 3.46 7.95 11.86
N VAL A 92 3.40 9.05 11.11
CA VAL A 92 3.47 9.00 9.65
C VAL A 92 4.84 8.46 9.24
N ALA A 93 4.86 7.47 8.39
CA ALA A 93 6.09 6.91 7.84
C ALA A 93 6.87 7.99 7.06
N LYS A 94 8.18 8.07 7.31
CA LYS A 94 9.07 9.09 6.69
C LYS A 94 9.63 8.64 5.35
N ASP A 95 9.66 7.33 5.11
CA ASP A 95 10.05 6.75 3.82
C ASP A 95 9.04 7.17 2.74
N LYS A 96 9.55 7.50 1.57
CA LYS A 96 8.72 7.83 0.43
C LYS A 96 8.10 6.57 -0.16
N LYS A 97 6.81 6.63 -0.48
CA LYS A 97 6.23 5.70 -1.46
C LYS A 97 6.59 6.17 -2.87
N SER A 98 6.59 5.26 -3.82
CA SER A 98 6.93 5.61 -5.20
C SER A 98 5.89 5.05 -6.16
N ILE A 99 5.55 5.86 -7.16
CA ILE A 99 4.84 5.43 -8.37
C ILE A 99 5.68 5.81 -9.59
N ASP A 100 5.99 4.83 -10.42
CA ASP A 100 6.84 4.98 -11.59
C ASP A 100 6.02 4.81 -12.87
N GLN A 101 6.23 5.69 -13.83
CA GLN A 101 5.69 5.62 -15.18
C GLN A 101 6.77 4.98 -16.05
N ARG A 102 6.62 3.70 -16.32
CA ARG A 102 7.60 2.88 -17.03
C ARG A 102 6.90 1.93 -18.02
N GLY A 103 7.38 1.91 -19.24
CA GLY A 103 6.74 1.13 -20.30
C GLY A 103 5.31 1.58 -20.57
N CYS A 104 5.02 2.88 -20.41
CA CYS A 104 3.70 3.46 -20.56
C CYS A 104 2.63 2.80 -19.68
N THR A 105 3.02 2.39 -18.48
CA THR A 105 2.15 1.88 -17.42
C THR A 105 2.59 2.46 -16.06
N TYR A 106 1.70 2.46 -15.07
CA TYR A 106 2.05 2.83 -13.69
C TYR A 106 2.51 1.61 -12.90
N HIS A 107 3.59 1.74 -12.16
CA HIS A 107 4.11 0.71 -11.27
C HIS A 107 4.29 1.27 -9.85
N PRO A 108 3.71 0.62 -8.84
CA PRO A 108 2.78 -0.51 -8.92
C PRO A 108 1.36 -0.10 -9.36
N HIS A 109 0.55 -1.06 -9.81
CA HIS A 109 -0.84 -0.84 -10.19
C HIS A 109 -1.73 -0.50 -8.97
N VAL A 110 -1.52 -1.16 -7.84
CA VAL A 110 -2.18 -0.89 -6.56
C VAL A 110 -1.14 -0.77 -5.46
N PHE A 111 -1.25 0.25 -4.61
CA PHE A 111 -0.38 0.41 -3.44
C PHE A 111 -1.07 1.16 -2.31
N GLY A 112 -0.47 1.10 -1.14
CA GLY A 112 -0.92 1.83 0.03
C GLY A 112 0.11 2.83 0.54
N MET A 113 -0.37 3.86 1.22
CA MET A 113 0.43 4.84 1.94
C MET A 113 -0.35 5.43 3.11
N MET A 114 0.34 6.07 4.02
CA MET A 114 -0.32 6.87 5.05
C MET A 114 -0.66 8.28 4.54
N ALA A 115 -1.73 8.87 5.09
CA ALA A 115 -2.00 10.29 4.92
C ALA A 115 -0.76 11.11 5.33
N ASN A 116 -0.42 12.14 4.56
CA ASN A 116 0.78 12.97 4.70
C ASN A 116 2.12 12.27 4.47
N GLN A 117 2.17 10.98 4.15
CA GLN A 117 3.40 10.31 3.72
C GLN A 117 3.81 10.84 2.34
N PRO A 118 5.12 11.07 2.07
CA PRO A 118 5.55 11.54 0.76
C PRO A 118 5.38 10.47 -0.32
N LEU A 119 4.79 10.85 -1.47
CA LEU A 119 4.71 10.05 -2.69
C LEU A 119 5.67 10.62 -3.73
N GLU A 120 6.72 9.89 -4.05
CA GLU A 120 7.60 10.22 -5.17
C GLU A 120 7.01 9.69 -6.47
N ILE A 121 6.85 10.57 -7.44
CA ILE A 121 6.28 10.30 -8.76
C ILE A 121 7.41 10.39 -9.76
N VAL A 122 7.70 9.30 -10.47
CA VAL A 122 8.83 9.19 -11.38
C VAL A 122 8.31 8.98 -12.80
N ASN A 123 8.94 9.61 -13.79
CA ASN A 123 8.81 9.26 -15.21
C ASN A 123 10.09 8.57 -15.67
N SER A 124 10.08 7.27 -15.84
CA SER A 124 11.21 6.49 -16.34
C SER A 124 11.23 6.32 -17.85
N ASP A 125 10.20 6.81 -18.56
CA ASP A 125 10.10 6.70 -20.01
C ASP A 125 10.59 7.97 -20.74
N ALA A 126 11.13 7.79 -21.92
CA ALA A 126 11.55 8.91 -22.81
C ALA A 126 10.36 9.49 -23.59
N THR A 127 9.18 9.59 -22.95
CA THR A 127 7.96 10.20 -23.51
C THR A 127 7.23 11.02 -22.47
N LEU A 128 6.29 11.85 -22.93
CA LEU A 128 5.40 12.62 -22.07
C LEU A 128 4.41 11.68 -21.37
N HIS A 129 4.40 11.74 -20.06
CA HIS A 129 3.31 11.26 -19.24
C HIS A 129 2.74 12.39 -18.40
N ASN A 130 1.59 12.16 -17.81
CA ASN A 130 1.12 12.97 -16.70
C ASN A 130 0.55 12.08 -15.59
N ILE A 131 0.50 12.63 -14.39
CA ILE A 131 -0.15 11.99 -13.28
C ILE A 131 -1.33 12.85 -12.82
N HIS A 132 -2.52 12.31 -12.97
CA HIS A 132 -3.78 12.94 -12.58
C HIS A 132 -4.41 12.13 -11.46
N ALA A 133 -4.22 12.58 -10.22
CA ALA A 133 -4.84 11.97 -9.04
C ALA A 133 -6.21 12.59 -8.77
N LEU A 134 -7.19 11.74 -8.52
CA LEU A 134 -8.60 12.08 -8.37
C LEU A 134 -9.13 11.72 -6.96
N PRO A 135 -8.54 12.28 -5.89
CA PRO A 135 -9.07 12.09 -4.54
C PRO A 135 -10.39 12.83 -4.37
N LYS A 136 -11.25 12.34 -3.47
CA LYS A 136 -12.48 13.02 -3.03
C LYS A 136 -12.24 13.86 -1.77
N ASN A 137 -11.32 13.39 -0.91
CA ASN A 137 -11.08 13.96 0.42
C ASN A 137 -9.78 14.77 0.53
N SER A 138 -8.90 14.70 -0.45
CA SER A 138 -7.66 15.49 -0.53
C SER A 138 -7.69 16.42 -1.74
N THR A 139 -6.75 17.34 -1.84
CA THR A 139 -6.62 18.22 -3.00
C THR A 139 -6.20 17.41 -4.24
N PRO A 140 -7.00 17.42 -5.32
CA PRO A 140 -6.60 16.80 -6.58
C PRO A 140 -5.35 17.46 -7.17
N PHE A 141 -4.59 16.70 -7.93
CA PHE A 141 -3.49 17.27 -8.71
C PHE A 141 -3.38 16.60 -10.09
N ASN A 142 -2.95 17.41 -11.06
CA ASN A 142 -2.64 16.96 -12.40
C ASN A 142 -1.32 17.59 -12.83
N MET A 143 -0.31 16.77 -13.14
CA MET A 143 1.03 17.24 -13.46
C MET A 143 1.59 16.51 -14.67
N ALA A 144 2.08 17.28 -15.65
CA ALA A 144 2.82 16.74 -16.78
C ALA A 144 4.28 16.42 -16.37
N GLN A 145 4.79 15.31 -16.85
CA GLN A 145 6.19 14.91 -16.77
C GLN A 145 6.73 14.62 -18.19
N PRO A 146 7.16 15.63 -18.94
CA PRO A 146 7.53 15.50 -20.36
C PRO A 146 8.89 14.84 -20.60
N LYS A 147 9.73 14.68 -19.58
CA LYS A 147 11.10 14.18 -19.74
C LYS A 147 11.36 12.96 -18.87
N GLN A 148 12.12 12.02 -19.42
CA GLN A 148 12.65 10.89 -18.66
C GLN A 148 13.46 11.36 -17.45
N GLY A 149 13.33 10.65 -16.34
CA GLY A 149 14.01 10.94 -15.08
C GLY A 149 13.38 12.06 -14.25
N MET A 150 12.29 12.69 -14.72
CA MET A 150 11.57 13.67 -13.89
C MET A 150 11.01 13.03 -12.63
N LYS A 151 11.14 13.76 -11.52
CA LYS A 151 10.64 13.37 -10.22
C LYS A 151 9.87 14.52 -9.59
N ASN A 152 8.73 14.22 -9.02
CA ASN A 152 7.95 15.14 -8.20
C ASN A 152 7.56 14.46 -6.90
N VAL A 153 7.32 15.24 -5.85
CA VAL A 153 6.81 14.71 -4.58
C VAL A 153 5.47 15.36 -4.29
N LYS A 154 4.50 14.54 -3.93
CA LYS A 154 3.16 14.94 -3.49
C LYS A 154 2.78 14.20 -2.22
N THR A 155 1.71 14.67 -1.56
CA THR A 155 1.09 14.00 -0.41
C THR A 155 -0.43 14.03 -0.58
N PHE A 156 -1.12 13.08 0.05
CA PHE A 156 -2.55 13.14 0.28
C PHE A 156 -2.77 13.50 1.76
N ALA A 157 -3.48 14.58 2.04
CA ALA A 157 -3.64 15.10 3.40
C ALA A 157 -4.63 14.28 4.24
N THR A 158 -5.57 13.60 3.61
CA THR A 158 -6.69 12.91 4.26
C THR A 158 -6.76 11.47 3.77
N SER A 159 -7.11 10.56 4.68
CA SER A 159 -7.33 9.15 4.34
C SER A 159 -8.51 8.97 3.37
N GLU A 160 -8.31 8.09 2.39
CA GLU A 160 -9.30 7.72 1.39
C GLU A 160 -8.95 6.38 0.73
N VAL A 161 -9.90 5.49 0.64
CA VAL A 161 -9.78 4.20 -0.05
C VAL A 161 -10.79 4.16 -1.21
N MET A 162 -10.41 4.07 -2.45
CA MET A 162 -9.10 4.10 -3.12
C MET A 162 -9.03 5.34 -4.01
N VAL A 163 -7.96 6.08 -3.97
CA VAL A 163 -7.74 7.20 -4.90
C VAL A 163 -7.33 6.65 -6.25
N LYS A 164 -8.06 7.02 -7.29
CA LYS A 164 -7.69 6.69 -8.68
C LYS A 164 -6.64 7.67 -9.18
N VAL A 165 -5.62 7.13 -9.82
CA VAL A 165 -4.58 7.86 -10.56
C VAL A 165 -4.67 7.45 -12.02
N LYS A 166 -4.63 8.41 -12.94
CA LYS A 166 -4.68 8.17 -14.39
C LYS A 166 -3.69 9.04 -15.15
N CYS A 167 -3.40 8.67 -16.38
CA CYS A 167 -2.73 9.52 -17.35
C CYS A 167 -3.77 10.08 -18.34
N ASP A 168 -3.74 11.39 -18.61
CA ASP A 168 -4.62 12.01 -19.60
C ASP A 168 -4.07 11.88 -21.03
N VAL A 169 -2.78 11.55 -21.17
CA VAL A 169 -2.12 11.29 -22.45
C VAL A 169 -2.35 9.85 -22.92
N HIS A 170 -2.25 8.89 -22.00
CA HIS A 170 -2.38 7.47 -22.27
C HIS A 170 -3.55 6.89 -21.47
N SER A 171 -4.72 6.82 -22.08
CA SER A 171 -5.99 6.48 -21.43
C SER A 171 -6.01 5.10 -20.76
N TRP A 172 -5.09 4.20 -21.12
CA TRP A 172 -4.94 2.88 -20.52
C TRP A 172 -4.16 2.87 -19.20
N MET A 173 -3.39 3.93 -18.90
CA MET A 173 -2.61 4.02 -17.68
C MET A 173 -3.51 4.39 -16.50
N ALA A 174 -3.65 3.48 -15.58
CA ALA A 174 -4.35 3.68 -14.31
C ALA A 174 -3.63 2.98 -13.16
N ALA A 175 -3.74 3.57 -11.97
CA ALA A 175 -3.31 2.98 -10.72
C ALA A 175 -4.26 3.39 -9.58
N TYR A 176 -4.18 2.70 -8.44
CA TYR A 176 -5.02 2.97 -7.28
C TYR A 176 -4.19 3.06 -6.01
N VAL A 177 -4.49 4.06 -5.19
CA VAL A 177 -3.77 4.35 -3.95
C VAL A 177 -4.71 4.27 -2.77
N GLY A 178 -4.45 3.34 -1.85
CA GLY A 178 -5.09 3.32 -0.54
C GLY A 178 -4.38 4.28 0.41
N VAL A 179 -5.03 5.38 0.77
CA VAL A 179 -4.50 6.36 1.73
C VAL A 179 -5.15 6.13 3.09
N LEU A 180 -4.36 5.83 4.12
CA LEU A 180 -4.85 5.45 5.44
C LEU A 180 -4.21 6.31 6.54
N ASP A 181 -4.86 6.40 7.70
CA ASP A 181 -4.31 7.07 8.88
C ASP A 181 -3.41 6.14 9.73
N HIS A 182 -3.14 4.93 9.24
CA HIS A 182 -2.38 3.88 9.93
C HIS A 182 -1.61 3.02 8.92
N PRO A 183 -0.56 2.27 9.36
CA PRO A 183 0.27 1.46 8.47
C PRO A 183 -0.28 0.04 8.17
N PHE A 184 -1.46 -0.33 8.69
CA PHE A 184 -1.97 -1.72 8.66
C PHE A 184 -2.73 -2.02 7.37
N TYR A 185 -2.00 -2.29 6.31
CA TYR A 185 -2.50 -2.71 5.01
C TYR A 185 -1.50 -3.61 4.30
N SER A 186 -1.96 -4.28 3.27
CA SER A 186 -1.16 -5.08 2.35
C SER A 186 -1.80 -5.08 0.96
N VAL A 187 -1.03 -5.38 -0.06
CA VAL A 187 -1.53 -5.65 -1.41
C VAL A 187 -1.22 -7.09 -1.76
N THR A 188 -2.17 -7.81 -2.35
CA THR A 188 -1.94 -9.21 -2.70
C THR A 188 -0.90 -9.36 -3.80
N ASP A 189 -0.01 -10.34 -3.61
CA ASP A 189 1.05 -10.72 -4.52
C ASP A 189 0.54 -11.62 -5.70
N ASP A 190 1.47 -12.16 -6.48
CA ASP A 190 1.24 -13.10 -7.58
C ASP A 190 0.72 -14.50 -7.13
N LYS A 191 0.60 -14.71 -5.82
CA LYS A 191 -0.02 -15.89 -5.20
C LYS A 191 -1.33 -15.54 -4.50
N GLY A 192 -1.77 -14.28 -4.62
CA GLY A 192 -2.95 -13.74 -3.95
C GLY A 192 -2.82 -13.63 -2.45
N SER A 193 -1.61 -13.72 -1.91
CA SER A 193 -1.32 -13.69 -0.48
C SER A 193 -1.13 -12.26 0.01
N PHE A 194 -1.54 -12.01 1.25
CA PHE A 194 -1.29 -10.76 1.97
C PHE A 194 -0.87 -11.01 3.41
N GLU A 195 -0.18 -10.03 3.99
CA GLU A 195 0.24 -10.05 5.39
C GLU A 195 0.18 -8.65 5.98
N ILE A 196 -0.50 -8.49 7.13
CA ILE A 196 -0.60 -7.25 7.91
C ILE A 196 0.01 -7.53 9.28
N LYS A 197 1.18 -6.94 9.53
CA LYS A 197 1.98 -7.13 10.75
C LYS A 197 1.83 -5.97 11.73
N GLY A 198 2.19 -6.24 12.97
CA GLY A 198 2.36 -5.18 13.96
C GLY A 198 1.06 -4.69 14.58
N LEU A 199 -0.02 -5.45 14.45
CA LEU A 199 -1.33 -5.09 15.01
C LEU A 199 -1.32 -5.20 16.53
N PRO A 200 -1.75 -4.18 17.28
CA PRO A 200 -2.09 -4.33 18.69
C PRO A 200 -3.15 -5.42 18.89
N ALA A 201 -3.20 -6.04 20.06
CA ALA A 201 -4.30 -6.95 20.38
C ALA A 201 -5.64 -6.18 20.32
N GLY A 202 -6.67 -6.78 19.72
CA GLY A 202 -7.98 -6.14 19.55
C GLY A 202 -8.90 -6.84 18.58
N ASP A 203 -10.11 -6.28 18.47
CA ASP A 203 -11.12 -6.70 17.49
C ASP A 203 -11.07 -5.78 16.29
N TYR A 204 -11.00 -6.36 15.09
CA TYR A 204 -10.81 -5.64 13.85
C TYR A 204 -11.87 -5.99 12.82
N GLU A 205 -12.20 -5.02 12.00
CA GLU A 205 -12.89 -5.21 10.73
C GLU A 205 -11.86 -5.01 9.61
N VAL A 206 -11.56 -6.06 8.86
CA VAL A 206 -10.61 -6.06 7.75
C VAL A 206 -11.40 -6.04 6.44
N GLU A 207 -11.02 -5.17 5.53
CA GLU A 207 -11.65 -5.06 4.21
C GLU A 207 -10.63 -5.37 3.10
N ALA A 208 -11.06 -6.18 2.13
CA ALA A 208 -10.38 -6.37 0.86
C ALA A 208 -11.12 -5.59 -0.22
N TRP A 209 -10.38 -4.80 -0.99
CA TRP A 209 -10.86 -4.05 -2.15
C TRP A 209 -10.20 -4.57 -3.44
N HIS A 210 -11.00 -4.67 -4.50
CA HIS A 210 -10.51 -4.93 -5.84
C HIS A 210 -11.23 -4.04 -6.85
N GLU A 211 -10.51 -3.45 -7.81
CA GLU A 211 -11.07 -2.42 -8.72
C GLU A 211 -12.27 -2.88 -9.55
N VAL A 212 -12.39 -4.18 -9.83
CA VAL A 212 -13.48 -4.77 -10.63
C VAL A 212 -14.55 -5.42 -9.77
N TYR A 213 -14.14 -6.05 -8.66
CA TYR A 213 -15.05 -6.88 -7.85
C TYR A 213 -15.59 -6.18 -6.61
N GLY A 214 -15.16 -4.92 -6.36
CA GLY A 214 -15.62 -4.13 -5.22
C GLY A 214 -14.96 -4.52 -3.91
N THR A 215 -15.73 -4.56 -2.82
CA THR A 215 -15.21 -4.77 -1.47
C THR A 215 -15.85 -5.96 -0.77
N GLN A 216 -15.10 -6.59 0.12
CA GLN A 216 -15.57 -7.57 1.10
C GLN A 216 -14.95 -7.26 2.46
N THR A 217 -15.72 -7.48 3.52
CA THR A 217 -15.31 -7.18 4.89
C THR A 217 -15.47 -8.41 5.78
N MET A 218 -14.48 -8.64 6.66
CA MET A 218 -14.49 -9.69 7.65
C MET A 218 -14.07 -9.17 9.02
N LYS A 219 -14.64 -9.75 10.08
CA LYS A 219 -14.25 -9.46 11.47
C LYS A 219 -13.23 -10.49 11.94
N VAL A 220 -12.25 -10.04 12.73
CA VAL A 220 -11.21 -10.89 13.31
C VAL A 220 -10.75 -10.34 14.65
N THR A 221 -10.61 -11.21 15.65
CA THR A 221 -9.98 -10.90 16.93
C THR A 221 -8.53 -11.34 16.87
N VAL A 222 -7.61 -10.43 17.14
CA VAL A 222 -6.16 -10.66 17.14
C VAL A 222 -5.64 -10.49 18.57
N GLY A 223 -5.05 -11.53 19.13
CA GLY A 223 -4.35 -11.47 20.42
C GLY A 223 -2.91 -10.99 20.26
N ALA A 224 -2.25 -10.78 21.41
CA ALA A 224 -0.82 -10.49 21.44
C ALA A 224 -0.04 -11.66 20.81
N SER A 225 0.89 -11.39 19.90
CA SER A 225 1.69 -12.39 19.16
C SER A 225 0.90 -13.41 18.34
N ASP A 226 -0.42 -13.22 18.17
CA ASP A 226 -1.25 -14.10 17.36
C ASP A 226 -0.96 -13.93 15.87
N THR A 227 -1.05 -15.04 15.14
CA THR A 227 -1.23 -15.01 13.68
C THR A 227 -2.62 -15.53 13.34
N LYS A 228 -3.47 -14.66 12.78
CA LYS A 228 -4.83 -15.00 12.36
C LYS A 228 -4.91 -15.10 10.84
N THR A 229 -5.57 -16.13 10.34
CA THR A 229 -5.83 -16.30 8.92
C THR A 229 -7.20 -15.72 8.58
N VAL A 230 -7.25 -14.85 7.56
CA VAL A 230 -8.47 -14.23 7.02
C VAL A 230 -8.43 -14.34 5.51
N ASP A 231 -9.28 -15.17 4.93
CA ASP A 231 -9.37 -15.34 3.48
C ASP A 231 -10.62 -14.66 2.92
N PHE A 232 -10.46 -13.92 1.82
CA PHE A 232 -11.55 -13.32 1.06
C PHE A 232 -11.83 -14.13 -0.20
N THR A 233 -13.08 -14.08 -0.72
CA THR A 233 -13.42 -14.77 -1.96
C THR A 233 -14.30 -13.88 -2.83
N PHE A 234 -13.76 -13.33 -3.90
CA PHE A 234 -14.53 -12.63 -4.91
C PHE A 234 -15.05 -13.59 -5.97
N THR A 235 -16.26 -13.32 -6.46
CA THR A 235 -16.89 -14.14 -7.49
C THR A 235 -16.96 -13.38 -8.80
N GLY A 236 -16.40 -13.95 -9.85
CA GLY A 236 -16.59 -13.48 -11.23
C GLY A 236 -18.03 -13.74 -11.70
N LYS A 237 -18.51 -12.83 -12.55
CA LYS A 237 -19.80 -12.98 -13.23
C LYS A 237 -19.71 -13.98 -14.36
#